data_0b18e66f2b11e17eeb6c27d5c535b9db
#
_entry.id   0b18e66f2b11e17eeb6c27d5c535b9db
#
_cell.length_a   1.000
_cell.length_b   1.000
_cell.length_c   1.000
_cell.angle_alpha   90.00
_cell.angle_beta   90.00
_cell.angle_gamma   90.00
#
_symmetry.space_group_name_H-M   'P 1'
#
loop_
_entity.id
_entity.type
_entity.pdbx_description
1 polymer ?
#
loop_
_entity_poly.entity_id
_entity_poly.type
_entity_poly.pdbx_seq_one_letter_code
_entity_poly.pdbx_strand_id
1 'polypeptide(L)'
;MPGATRGPRYAFRAFDEIADELRNAGSRVLLLDLDGTLVRLRRRPEDVRVSKRARQILARLACLPNMTVAILSGRNARSLEKLVDVKALRYFGLHGAEESKKSARISGEQRKALRHAKRSARQELANFSGVDVEDKGLGFTVHYRGANPSAVQGANEALLAIMAPLRHALHVLDGKKVWEVLPRQIPGKGSAMKRLMAASPNAALAYIGDDEPDEPAFAALNGHVTIHVGQNEETHARFYLRNPGEVLRFLNLLERGLR
;
A
#
# COMPACT_ATOMS: atom_id res chain seq x y z
N MET A 1 2.96 -27.84 20.31
CA MET A 1 3.84 -27.55 19.16
C MET A 1 3.14 -26.51 18.32
N PRO A 2 3.61 -25.24 18.23
CA PRO A 2 3.06 -24.29 17.24
C PRO A 2 3.50 -24.80 15.87
N GLY A 3 2.52 -25.01 14.97
CA GLY A 3 2.73 -25.54 13.64
C GLY A 3 3.70 -24.66 12.85
N ALA A 4 4.67 -25.29 12.19
CA ALA A 4 5.57 -24.64 11.24
C ALA A 4 4.71 -23.85 10.25
N THR A 5 4.89 -22.55 10.20
CA THR A 5 4.27 -21.67 9.20
C THR A 5 4.77 -22.12 7.84
N ARG A 6 3.96 -22.91 7.12
CA ARG A 6 4.23 -23.17 5.70
C ARG A 6 4.20 -21.81 5.00
N GLY A 7 5.27 -21.50 4.26
CA GLY A 7 5.34 -20.28 3.47
C GLY A 7 4.12 -20.09 2.56
N PRO A 8 3.94 -18.90 1.96
CA PRO A 8 2.75 -18.59 1.18
C PRO A 8 2.58 -19.52 -0.01
N ARG A 9 1.33 -19.92 -0.32
CA ARG A 9 1.02 -20.81 -1.44
C ARG A 9 0.87 -20.03 -2.74
N TYR A 10 1.23 -20.61 -3.87
CA TYR A 10 1.06 -19.96 -5.18
C TYR A 10 -0.42 -19.78 -5.50
N ALA A 11 -0.85 -18.51 -5.67
CA ALA A 11 -2.26 -18.14 -5.79
C ALA A 11 -3.00 -18.83 -6.96
N PHE A 12 -2.33 -19.08 -8.10
CA PHE A 12 -2.95 -19.81 -9.20
C PHE A 12 -3.22 -21.28 -8.89
N ARG A 13 -2.43 -21.93 -8.01
CA ARG A 13 -2.72 -23.31 -7.57
C ARG A 13 -3.83 -23.37 -6.55
N ALA A 14 -4.09 -22.28 -5.85
CA ALA A 14 -5.15 -22.14 -4.87
C ALA A 14 -6.35 -21.34 -5.40
N PHE A 15 -6.46 -21.18 -6.73
CA PHE A 15 -7.44 -20.30 -7.34
C PHE A 15 -8.88 -20.64 -6.95
N ASP A 16 -9.25 -21.90 -7.03
CA ASP A 16 -10.63 -22.35 -6.73
C ASP A 16 -10.98 -22.08 -5.26
N GLU A 17 -10.06 -22.36 -4.32
CA GLU A 17 -10.23 -22.02 -2.91
C GLU A 17 -10.45 -20.52 -2.70
N ILE A 18 -9.63 -19.68 -3.32
CA ILE A 18 -9.75 -18.21 -3.23
C ILE A 18 -11.07 -17.72 -3.84
N ALA A 19 -11.42 -18.25 -5.01
CA ALA A 19 -12.66 -17.88 -5.70
C ALA A 19 -13.90 -18.31 -4.91
N ASP A 20 -13.88 -19.50 -4.30
CA ASP A 20 -14.99 -20.01 -3.48
C ASP A 20 -15.14 -19.21 -2.18
N GLU A 21 -14.04 -18.86 -1.50
CA GLU A 21 -14.06 -17.98 -0.33
C GLU A 21 -14.74 -16.64 -0.62
N LEU A 22 -14.44 -16.05 -1.78
CA LEU A 22 -15.04 -14.79 -2.21
C LEU A 22 -16.48 -14.96 -2.75
N ARG A 23 -16.79 -16.07 -3.44
CA ARG A 23 -18.11 -16.32 -4.04
C ARG A 23 -19.17 -16.59 -3.01
N ASN A 24 -18.82 -17.32 -1.94
CA ASN A 24 -19.74 -17.72 -0.89
C ASN A 24 -20.08 -16.58 0.09
N ALA A 25 -19.42 -15.44 0.01
CA ALA A 25 -19.69 -14.29 0.86
C ALA A 25 -20.82 -13.42 0.31
N GLY A 26 -21.68 -12.91 1.21
CA GLY A 26 -22.76 -11.99 0.86
C GLY A 26 -22.28 -10.65 0.31
N SER A 27 -21.08 -10.21 0.72
CA SER A 27 -20.39 -9.03 0.18
C SER A 27 -18.89 -9.27 0.10
N ARG A 28 -18.23 -8.58 -0.81
CA ARG A 28 -16.81 -8.75 -1.13
C ARG A 28 -16.08 -7.43 -1.20
N VAL A 29 -14.88 -7.36 -0.63
CA VAL A 29 -14.02 -6.18 -0.73
C VAL A 29 -12.64 -6.63 -1.20
N LEU A 30 -12.24 -6.19 -2.38
CA LEU A 30 -10.92 -6.39 -2.93
C LEU A 30 -10.12 -5.10 -2.82
N LEU A 31 -9.05 -5.14 -2.05
CA LEU A 31 -8.10 -4.04 -1.92
C LEU A 31 -6.79 -4.40 -2.61
N LEU A 32 -6.20 -3.43 -3.27
CA LEU A 32 -4.97 -3.59 -4.03
C LEU A 32 -4.02 -2.45 -3.67
N ASP A 33 -2.78 -2.77 -3.39
CA ASP A 33 -1.73 -1.78 -3.51
C ASP A 33 -1.48 -1.43 -4.99
N LEU A 34 -0.79 -0.33 -5.24
CA LEU A 34 -0.54 0.15 -6.60
C LEU A 34 0.88 -0.18 -7.06
N ASP A 35 1.88 0.41 -6.38
CA ASP A 35 3.27 0.44 -6.85
C ASP A 35 4.02 -0.84 -6.46
N GLY A 36 4.35 -1.68 -7.43
CA GLY A 36 4.91 -3.02 -7.22
C GLY A 36 3.87 -4.13 -7.29
N THR A 37 2.59 -3.79 -7.09
CA THR A 37 1.45 -4.71 -7.10
C THR A 37 0.68 -4.66 -8.42
N LEU A 38 -0.04 -3.59 -8.70
CA LEU A 38 -0.80 -3.39 -9.95
C LEU A 38 0.10 -2.95 -11.11
N VAL A 39 1.14 -2.19 -10.79
CA VAL A 39 2.10 -1.64 -11.74
C VAL A 39 3.53 -1.93 -11.30
N ARG A 40 4.44 -2.07 -12.26
CA ARG A 40 5.86 -2.25 -11.93
C ARG A 40 6.42 -1.00 -11.26
N LEU A 41 7.27 -1.18 -10.28
CA LEU A 41 8.04 -0.10 -9.68
C LEU A 41 8.85 0.67 -10.74
N ARG A 42 8.85 1.99 -10.64
CA ARG A 42 9.62 2.90 -11.49
C ARG A 42 10.65 3.67 -10.67
N ARG A 43 11.65 4.23 -11.33
CA ARG A 43 12.64 5.09 -10.67
C ARG A 43 11.99 6.35 -10.10
N ARG A 44 11.07 6.94 -10.86
CA ARG A 44 10.35 8.16 -10.49
C ARG A 44 8.85 7.86 -10.37
N PRO A 45 8.18 8.35 -9.32
CA PRO A 45 6.73 8.18 -9.14
C PRO A 45 5.89 8.68 -10.31
N GLU A 46 6.35 9.75 -11.00
CA GLU A 46 5.68 10.33 -12.16
C GLU A 46 5.73 9.47 -13.44
N ASP A 47 6.67 8.51 -13.51
CA ASP A 47 6.80 7.58 -14.64
C ASP A 47 5.83 6.40 -14.57
N VAL A 48 5.11 6.27 -13.47
CA VAL A 48 4.14 5.20 -13.28
C VAL A 48 2.93 5.42 -14.18
N ARG A 49 2.49 4.36 -14.85
CA ARG A 49 1.29 4.37 -15.71
C ARG A 49 0.48 3.12 -15.47
N VAL A 50 -0.82 3.28 -15.32
CA VAL A 50 -1.77 2.16 -15.27
C VAL A 50 -2.22 1.85 -16.70
N SER A 51 -2.05 0.60 -17.13
CA SER A 51 -2.41 0.18 -18.48
C SER A 51 -3.93 0.21 -18.71
N LYS A 52 -4.35 0.41 -19.96
CA LYS A 52 -5.77 0.32 -20.35
C LYS A 52 -6.38 -1.03 -19.95
N ARG A 53 -5.61 -2.13 -20.10
CA ARG A 53 -6.03 -3.47 -19.68
C ARG A 53 -6.30 -3.55 -18.17
N ALA A 54 -5.42 -3.00 -17.34
CA ALA A 54 -5.61 -2.98 -15.88
C ALA A 54 -6.90 -2.22 -15.51
N ARG A 55 -7.11 -1.02 -16.08
CA ARG A 55 -8.33 -0.23 -15.85
C ARG A 55 -9.60 -0.99 -16.24
N GLN A 56 -9.59 -1.68 -17.37
CA GLN A 56 -10.73 -2.48 -17.84
C GLN A 56 -11.04 -3.66 -16.89
N ILE A 57 -10.00 -4.37 -16.40
CA ILE A 57 -10.18 -5.47 -15.44
C ILE A 57 -10.78 -4.92 -14.13
N LEU A 58 -10.20 -3.85 -13.59
CA LEU A 58 -10.68 -3.22 -12.35
C LEU A 58 -12.13 -2.72 -12.48
N ALA A 59 -12.47 -2.10 -13.61
CA ALA A 59 -13.83 -1.63 -13.86
C ALA A 59 -14.83 -2.79 -13.91
N ARG A 60 -14.49 -3.91 -14.57
CA ARG A 60 -15.37 -5.10 -14.61
C ARG A 60 -15.54 -5.73 -13.22
N LEU A 61 -14.45 -5.86 -12.45
CA LEU A 61 -14.53 -6.33 -11.06
C LEU A 61 -15.44 -5.45 -10.21
N ALA A 62 -15.31 -4.12 -10.32
CA ALA A 62 -16.14 -3.19 -9.57
C ALA A 62 -17.61 -3.17 -9.99
N CYS A 63 -17.94 -3.72 -11.18
CA CYS A 63 -19.32 -3.87 -11.65
C CYS A 63 -19.96 -5.20 -11.20
N LEU A 64 -19.22 -6.11 -10.57
CA LEU A 64 -19.81 -7.36 -10.05
C LEU A 64 -20.77 -7.06 -8.88
N PRO A 65 -21.87 -7.79 -8.73
CA PRO A 65 -22.80 -7.62 -7.61
C PRO A 65 -22.07 -7.77 -6.25
N ASN A 66 -22.39 -6.89 -5.31
CA ASN A 66 -21.86 -6.92 -3.94
C ASN A 66 -20.30 -6.89 -3.87
N MET A 67 -19.64 -6.31 -4.88
CA MET A 67 -18.19 -6.21 -4.97
C MET A 67 -17.75 -4.75 -4.78
N THR A 68 -16.91 -4.50 -3.80
CA THR A 68 -16.18 -3.24 -3.65
C THR A 68 -14.73 -3.45 -4.06
N VAL A 69 -14.23 -2.65 -4.98
CA VAL A 69 -12.80 -2.64 -5.36
C VAL A 69 -12.19 -1.32 -4.90
N ALA A 70 -11.04 -1.41 -4.24
CA ALA A 70 -10.35 -0.25 -3.71
C ALA A 70 -8.83 -0.31 -3.96
N ILE A 71 -8.21 0.85 -4.11
CA ILE A 71 -6.75 1.02 -4.13
C ILE A 71 -6.31 1.61 -2.80
N LEU A 72 -5.32 1.01 -2.16
CA LEU A 72 -4.74 1.45 -0.89
C LEU A 72 -3.23 1.66 -1.07
N SER A 73 -2.75 2.89 -1.06
CA SER A 73 -1.36 3.23 -1.38
C SER A 73 -0.79 4.36 -0.50
N GLY A 74 0.53 4.47 -0.43
CA GLY A 74 1.23 5.62 0.15
C GLY A 74 1.10 6.92 -0.66
N ARG A 75 0.61 6.88 -1.90
CA ARG A 75 0.30 8.08 -2.69
C ARG A 75 -0.89 8.83 -2.09
N ASN A 76 -1.00 10.16 -2.31
CA ASN A 76 -2.22 10.87 -1.94
C ASN A 76 -3.42 10.41 -2.79
N ALA A 77 -4.62 10.44 -2.21
CA ALA A 77 -5.83 9.88 -2.83
C ALA A 77 -6.19 10.54 -4.18
N ARG A 78 -5.98 11.86 -4.31
CA ARG A 78 -6.23 12.58 -5.57
C ARG A 78 -5.28 12.13 -6.69
N SER A 79 -4.01 11.89 -6.36
CA SER A 79 -3.02 11.37 -7.32
C SER A 79 -3.38 9.96 -7.77
N LEU A 80 -3.83 9.10 -6.85
CA LEU A 80 -4.30 7.75 -7.16
C LEU A 80 -5.50 7.78 -8.12
N GLU A 81 -6.52 8.58 -7.80
CA GLU A 81 -7.73 8.72 -8.61
C GLU A 81 -7.41 9.15 -10.05
N LYS A 82 -6.51 10.15 -10.22
CA LYS A 82 -6.06 10.58 -11.54
C LYS A 82 -5.25 9.52 -12.29
N LEU A 83 -4.39 8.78 -11.57
CA LEU A 83 -3.48 7.81 -12.17
C LEU A 83 -4.20 6.53 -12.59
N VAL A 84 -5.10 6.02 -11.75
CA VAL A 84 -5.86 4.78 -12.02
C VAL A 84 -7.04 5.06 -12.94
N ASP A 85 -7.74 6.19 -12.74
CA ASP A 85 -8.83 6.70 -13.60
C ASP A 85 -9.96 5.66 -13.86
N VAL A 86 -10.48 5.06 -12.78
CA VAL A 86 -11.63 4.16 -12.78
C VAL A 86 -12.63 4.65 -11.73
N LYS A 87 -13.72 5.29 -12.14
CA LYS A 87 -14.68 5.98 -11.26
C LYS A 87 -15.38 5.06 -10.23
N ALA A 88 -15.53 3.78 -10.56
CA ALA A 88 -16.21 2.80 -9.69
C ALA A 88 -15.36 2.32 -8.50
N LEU A 89 -14.07 2.71 -8.41
CA LEU A 89 -13.20 2.32 -7.33
C LEU A 89 -13.23 3.31 -6.16
N ARG A 90 -12.93 2.77 -4.97
CA ARG A 90 -12.57 3.60 -3.81
C ARG A 90 -11.05 3.80 -3.79
N TYR A 91 -10.62 4.97 -3.37
CA TYR A 91 -9.20 5.34 -3.34
C TYR A 91 -8.79 5.75 -1.93
N PHE A 92 -7.88 4.99 -1.35
CA PHE A 92 -7.30 5.24 -0.04
C PHE A 92 -5.84 5.66 -0.22
N GLY A 93 -5.56 6.93 -0.01
CA GLY A 93 -4.23 7.50 -0.05
C GLY A 93 -3.59 7.56 1.34
N LEU A 94 -2.29 7.83 1.37
CA LEU A 94 -1.47 7.97 2.58
C LEU A 94 -1.74 6.82 3.57
N HIS A 95 -1.59 5.58 3.08
CA HIS A 95 -1.83 4.35 3.84
C HIS A 95 -3.22 4.27 4.49
N GLY A 96 -4.23 4.87 3.86
CA GLY A 96 -5.61 4.88 4.34
C GLY A 96 -5.99 6.07 5.23
N ALA A 97 -5.12 7.09 5.33
CA ALA A 97 -5.43 8.35 6.00
C ALA A 97 -6.36 9.26 5.16
N GLU A 98 -6.36 9.06 3.86
CA GLU A 98 -7.21 9.78 2.93
C GLU A 98 -8.15 8.81 2.23
N GLU A 99 -9.40 9.20 2.06
CA GLU A 99 -10.36 8.52 1.19
C GLU A 99 -10.98 9.54 0.24
N SER A 100 -10.60 9.52 -1.04
CA SER A 100 -11.06 10.44 -2.08
C SER A 100 -11.06 11.92 -1.64
N LYS A 101 -12.20 12.41 -1.12
CA LYS A 101 -12.35 13.81 -0.65
C LYS A 101 -12.19 13.96 0.86
N LYS A 102 -12.07 12.87 1.62
CA LYS A 102 -11.93 12.88 3.08
C LYS A 102 -10.46 12.67 3.45
N SER A 103 -9.89 13.56 4.23
CA SER A 103 -8.51 13.48 4.73
C SER A 103 -8.51 13.36 6.24
N ALA A 104 -7.56 12.60 6.80
CA ALA A 104 -7.39 12.54 8.24
C ALA A 104 -7.13 13.95 8.80
N ARG A 105 -7.74 14.23 9.93
CA ARG A 105 -7.46 15.47 10.67
C ARG A 105 -6.23 15.24 11.53
N ILE A 106 -5.19 16.04 11.35
CA ILE A 106 -4.00 16.05 12.18
C ILE A 106 -4.02 17.25 13.13
N SER A 107 -3.45 17.12 14.34
CA SER A 107 -3.38 18.21 15.30
C SER A 107 -2.51 19.38 14.80
N GLY A 108 -2.68 20.55 15.41
CA GLY A 108 -1.83 21.72 15.14
C GLY A 108 -0.34 21.44 15.41
N GLU A 109 -0.08 20.70 16.48
CA GLU A 109 1.26 20.25 16.88
C GLU A 109 1.89 19.34 15.81
N GLN A 110 1.17 18.30 15.38
CA GLN A 110 1.65 17.39 14.33
C GLN A 110 1.87 18.12 13.01
N ARG A 111 1.02 19.09 12.67
CA ARG A 111 1.20 19.91 11.46
C ARG A 111 2.45 20.78 11.56
N LYS A 112 2.74 21.35 12.75
CA LYS A 112 3.97 22.13 12.99
C LYS A 112 5.21 21.22 12.92
N ALA A 113 5.18 20.07 13.58
CA ALA A 113 6.25 19.07 13.53
C ALA A 113 6.54 18.60 12.10
N LEU A 114 5.49 18.28 11.32
CA LEU A 114 5.63 17.84 9.93
C LEU A 114 6.25 18.91 9.03
N ARG A 115 5.83 20.18 9.17
CA ARG A 115 6.45 21.28 8.41
C ARG A 115 7.92 21.47 8.77
N HIS A 116 8.27 21.36 10.04
CA HIS A 116 9.66 21.44 10.50
C HIS A 116 10.49 20.27 9.94
N ALA A 117 10.06 19.04 10.17
CA ALA A 117 10.75 17.84 9.67
C ALA A 117 10.97 17.88 8.15
N LYS A 118 9.93 18.24 7.38
CA LYS A 118 10.00 18.35 5.92
C LYS A 118 11.00 19.40 5.45
N ARG A 119 11.04 20.57 6.10
CA ARG A 119 11.99 21.63 5.78
C ARG A 119 13.42 21.17 6.07
N SER A 120 13.67 20.64 7.27
CA SER A 120 14.99 20.13 7.65
C SER A 120 15.45 18.99 6.73
N ALA A 121 14.54 18.05 6.42
CA ALA A 121 14.86 16.96 5.50
C ALA A 121 15.26 17.46 4.11
N ARG A 122 14.55 18.46 3.56
CA ARG A 122 14.93 19.06 2.26
C ARG A 122 16.31 19.75 2.29
N GLN A 123 16.68 20.35 3.41
CA GLN A 123 17.98 21.03 3.57
C GLN A 123 19.10 20.04 3.78
N GLU A 124 18.97 19.13 4.75
CA GLU A 124 20.01 18.21 5.13
C GLU A 124 20.24 17.09 4.10
N LEU A 125 19.15 16.54 3.56
CA LEU A 125 19.22 15.42 2.64
C LEU A 125 19.62 15.82 1.22
N ALA A 126 19.54 17.09 0.86
CA ALA A 126 20.05 17.61 -0.43
C ALA A 126 21.55 17.36 -0.64
N ASN A 127 22.31 17.14 0.45
CA ASN A 127 23.76 16.86 0.39
C ASN A 127 24.07 15.40 -0.05
N PHE A 128 23.05 14.52 -0.13
CA PHE A 128 23.25 13.11 -0.48
C PHE A 128 22.77 12.84 -1.91
N SER A 129 23.73 12.58 -2.80
CA SER A 129 23.41 12.31 -4.22
C SER A 129 22.48 11.10 -4.38
N GLY A 130 21.43 11.25 -5.17
CA GLY A 130 20.43 10.21 -5.42
C GLY A 130 19.36 10.07 -4.34
N VAL A 131 19.35 10.99 -3.36
CA VAL A 131 18.30 11.13 -2.36
C VAL A 131 17.37 12.30 -2.75
N ASP A 132 16.05 12.10 -2.67
CA ASP A 132 15.06 13.13 -2.99
C ASP A 132 13.91 13.14 -1.98
N VAL A 133 13.31 14.30 -1.73
CA VAL A 133 12.23 14.50 -0.74
C VAL A 133 10.94 14.92 -1.41
N GLU A 134 9.99 14.00 -1.52
CA GLU A 134 8.65 14.21 -2.08
C GLU A 134 7.67 14.67 -1.00
N ASP A 135 6.97 15.79 -1.23
CA ASP A 135 5.88 16.26 -0.38
C ASP A 135 4.56 15.56 -0.72
N LYS A 136 3.96 14.88 0.25
CA LYS A 136 2.66 14.22 0.09
C LYS A 136 1.51 14.93 0.85
N GLY A 137 1.72 16.16 1.30
CA GLY A 137 0.73 16.94 2.06
C GLY A 137 0.69 16.56 3.54
N LEU A 138 0.02 15.48 3.91
CA LEU A 138 -0.03 14.96 5.30
C LEU A 138 1.19 14.09 5.68
N GLY A 139 2.21 14.06 4.84
CA GLY A 139 3.47 13.36 5.06
C GLY A 139 4.50 13.81 4.04
N PHE A 140 5.68 13.20 4.05
CA PHE A 140 6.67 13.28 2.99
C PHE A 140 7.42 11.96 2.87
N THR A 141 7.96 11.70 1.69
CA THR A 141 8.75 10.51 1.39
C THR A 141 10.16 10.91 1.03
N VAL A 142 11.13 10.21 1.60
CA VAL A 142 12.55 10.28 1.22
C VAL A 142 12.81 9.11 0.28
N HIS A 143 13.07 9.40 -0.98
CA HIS A 143 13.45 8.43 -2.00
C HIS A 143 14.97 8.28 -2.05
N TYR A 144 15.49 7.05 -1.92
CA TYR A 144 16.94 6.78 -2.00
C TYR A 144 17.31 5.67 -2.99
N ARG A 145 16.40 5.33 -3.91
CA ARG A 145 16.63 4.29 -4.94
C ARG A 145 17.81 4.59 -5.86
N GLY A 146 18.11 5.87 -6.09
CA GLY A 146 19.23 6.33 -6.92
C GLY A 146 20.53 6.55 -6.16
N ALA A 147 20.53 6.41 -4.83
CA ALA A 147 21.69 6.68 -3.99
C ALA A 147 22.61 5.45 -3.86
N ASN A 148 23.90 5.70 -3.69
CA ASN A 148 24.87 4.66 -3.32
C ASN A 148 24.77 4.32 -1.82
N PRO A 149 25.33 3.18 -1.36
CA PRO A 149 25.20 2.74 0.03
C PRO A 149 25.66 3.77 1.07
N SER A 150 26.75 4.48 0.82
CA SER A 150 27.28 5.50 1.74
C SER A 150 26.31 6.71 1.85
N ALA A 151 25.75 7.16 0.73
CA ALA A 151 24.75 8.23 0.71
C ALA A 151 23.46 7.79 1.43
N VAL A 152 23.04 6.53 1.28
CA VAL A 152 21.88 5.98 2.00
C VAL A 152 22.13 5.98 3.51
N GLN A 153 23.31 5.51 3.95
CA GLN A 153 23.66 5.50 5.37
C GLN A 153 23.65 6.91 5.95
N GLY A 154 24.35 7.87 5.33
CA GLY A 154 24.41 9.25 5.82
C GLY A 154 23.03 9.93 5.83
N ALA A 155 22.22 9.71 4.78
CA ALA A 155 20.87 10.23 4.71
C ALA A 155 19.96 9.64 5.81
N ASN A 156 20.11 8.34 6.13
CA ASN A 156 19.38 7.71 7.22
C ASN A 156 19.76 8.31 8.58
N GLU A 157 21.05 8.46 8.85
CA GLU A 157 21.55 9.09 10.09
C GLU A 157 21.00 10.53 10.24
N ALA A 158 21.05 11.33 9.17
CA ALA A 158 20.49 12.68 9.15
C ALA A 158 18.96 12.67 9.38
N LEU A 159 18.21 11.78 8.73
CA LEU A 159 16.78 11.65 8.94
C LEU A 159 16.45 11.26 10.39
N LEU A 160 17.18 10.31 10.96
CA LEU A 160 17.01 9.90 12.36
C LEU A 160 17.27 11.05 13.34
N ALA A 161 18.30 11.87 13.09
CA ALA A 161 18.58 13.07 13.89
C ALA A 161 17.44 14.09 13.81
N ILE A 162 16.92 14.37 12.61
CA ILE A 162 15.75 15.25 12.40
C ILE A 162 14.53 14.73 13.15
N MET A 163 14.31 13.41 13.12
CA MET A 163 13.13 12.78 13.72
C MET A 163 13.21 12.62 15.24
N ALA A 164 14.41 12.58 15.82
CA ALA A 164 14.61 12.33 17.25
C ALA A 164 13.76 13.24 18.17
N PRO A 165 13.73 14.58 18.01
CA PRO A 165 12.91 15.46 18.84
C PRO A 165 11.41 15.41 18.48
N LEU A 166 11.04 14.83 17.35
CA LEU A 166 9.68 14.85 16.80
C LEU A 166 8.94 13.51 16.95
N ARG A 167 9.55 12.51 17.62
CA ARG A 167 9.00 11.15 17.76
C ARG A 167 7.66 11.10 18.47
N HIS A 168 7.33 12.09 19.28
CA HIS A 168 6.01 12.20 19.93
C HIS A 168 4.88 12.51 18.92
N ALA A 169 5.19 13.21 17.84
CA ALA A 169 4.22 13.67 16.83
C ALA A 169 4.27 12.90 15.52
N LEU A 170 5.46 12.43 15.12
CA LEU A 170 5.72 11.78 13.83
C LEU A 170 6.34 10.40 13.99
N HIS A 171 6.25 9.59 12.95
CA HIS A 171 6.99 8.33 12.82
C HIS A 171 7.50 8.15 11.39
N VAL A 172 8.42 7.19 11.22
CA VAL A 172 8.96 6.77 9.92
C VAL A 172 8.44 5.36 9.63
N LEU A 173 8.01 5.12 8.41
CA LEU A 173 7.72 3.79 7.85
C LEU A 173 8.78 3.48 6.80
N ASP A 174 9.33 2.29 6.88
CA ASP A 174 10.23 1.77 5.86
C ASP A 174 9.46 1.20 4.68
N GLY A 175 10.00 1.37 3.47
CA GLY A 175 9.47 0.81 2.25
C GLY A 175 10.57 0.54 1.22
N LYS A 176 10.24 0.03 0.04
CA LYS A 176 11.19 -0.36 -1.01
C LYS A 176 12.02 0.81 -1.54
N LYS A 177 13.15 1.08 -0.89
CA LYS A 177 14.06 2.21 -1.21
C LYS A 177 13.42 3.57 -0.94
N VAL A 178 12.60 3.66 0.10
CA VAL A 178 12.00 4.90 0.59
C VAL A 178 11.86 4.88 2.12
N TRP A 179 11.88 6.06 2.72
CA TRP A 179 11.40 6.29 4.10
C TRP A 179 10.22 7.25 4.04
N GLU A 180 9.10 6.86 4.65
CA GLU A 180 7.91 7.71 4.69
C GLU A 180 7.72 8.30 6.09
N VAL A 181 7.66 9.62 6.17
CA VAL A 181 7.44 10.34 7.44
C VAL A 181 5.99 10.78 7.52
N LEU A 182 5.31 10.29 8.54
CA LEU A 182 3.88 10.48 8.75
C LEU A 182 3.56 10.92 10.19
N PRO A 183 2.46 11.67 10.42
CA PRO A 183 1.90 11.87 11.74
C PRO A 183 1.55 10.55 12.43
N ARG A 184 1.79 10.44 13.72
CA ARG A 184 1.54 9.18 14.47
C ARG A 184 0.10 8.70 14.44
N GLN A 185 -0.86 9.58 14.24
CA GLN A 185 -2.27 9.17 14.08
C GLN A 185 -2.60 8.58 12.68
N ILE A 186 -1.61 8.51 11.78
CA ILE A 186 -1.69 7.80 10.50
C ILE A 186 -0.86 6.51 10.65
N PRO A 187 -1.41 5.44 11.23
CA PRO A 187 -0.61 4.29 11.68
C PRO A 187 -0.35 3.23 10.59
N GLY A 188 -0.59 3.57 9.31
CA GLY A 188 -0.30 2.68 8.19
C GLY A 188 -1.45 1.78 7.75
N LYS A 189 -1.17 0.91 6.75
CA LYS A 189 -2.15 0.08 6.03
C LYS A 189 -2.90 -0.91 6.93
N GLY A 190 -2.25 -1.49 7.93
CA GLY A 190 -2.90 -2.42 8.86
C GLY A 190 -4.06 -1.80 9.64
N SER A 191 -3.92 -0.55 10.08
CA SER A 191 -5.03 0.15 10.74
C SER A 191 -6.15 0.56 9.79
N ALA A 192 -5.81 0.90 8.54
CA ALA A 192 -6.82 1.12 7.52
C ALA A 192 -7.65 -0.17 7.30
N MET A 193 -6.96 -1.32 7.27
CA MET A 193 -7.59 -2.62 7.12
C MET A 193 -8.55 -2.94 8.28
N LYS A 194 -8.11 -2.76 9.53
CA LYS A 194 -8.97 -2.95 10.72
C LYS A 194 -10.23 -2.09 10.67
N ARG A 195 -10.14 -0.83 10.20
CA ARG A 195 -11.30 0.04 10.04
C ARG A 195 -12.25 -0.45 8.94
N LEU A 196 -11.72 -0.95 7.83
CA LEU A 196 -12.53 -1.51 6.74
C LEU A 196 -13.24 -2.79 7.17
N MET A 197 -12.57 -3.67 7.91
CA MET A 197 -13.18 -4.87 8.51
C MET A 197 -14.34 -4.49 9.43
N ALA A 198 -14.12 -3.54 10.33
CA ALA A 198 -15.16 -3.07 11.25
C ALA A 198 -16.36 -2.44 10.52
N ALA A 199 -16.13 -1.78 9.38
CA ALA A 199 -17.20 -1.20 8.56
C ALA A 199 -17.93 -2.24 7.67
N SER A 200 -17.39 -3.44 7.52
CA SER A 200 -17.94 -4.51 6.66
C SER A 200 -17.77 -5.89 7.32
N PRO A 201 -18.39 -6.13 8.48
CA PRO A 201 -18.08 -7.29 9.33
C PRO A 201 -18.41 -8.65 8.68
N ASN A 202 -19.33 -8.66 7.69
CA ASN A 202 -19.77 -9.88 6.99
C ASN A 202 -19.19 -9.96 5.56
N ALA A 203 -18.22 -9.12 5.20
CA ALA A 203 -17.61 -9.17 3.88
C ALA A 203 -16.42 -10.14 3.85
N ALA A 204 -16.29 -10.88 2.77
CA ALA A 204 -15.02 -11.50 2.43
C ALA A 204 -14.05 -10.43 1.95
N LEU A 205 -12.88 -10.34 2.59
CA LEU A 205 -11.87 -9.37 2.22
C LEU A 205 -10.73 -10.08 1.48
N ALA A 206 -10.23 -9.42 0.44
CA ALA A 206 -9.01 -9.80 -0.25
C ALA A 206 -8.07 -8.60 -0.32
N TYR A 207 -6.80 -8.82 0.00
CA TYR A 207 -5.76 -7.80 -0.12
C TYR A 207 -4.57 -8.31 -0.90
N ILE A 208 -4.09 -7.53 -1.86
CA ILE A 208 -2.89 -7.82 -2.65
C ILE A 208 -1.90 -6.66 -2.49
N GLY A 209 -0.67 -6.98 -2.07
CA GLY A 209 0.40 -6.01 -1.83
C GLY A 209 1.78 -6.62 -2.06
N ASP A 210 2.85 -5.84 -2.07
CA ASP A 210 4.19 -6.32 -2.43
C ASP A 210 5.32 -5.89 -1.48
N ASP A 211 5.04 -5.02 -0.50
CA ASP A 211 6.09 -4.37 0.28
C ASP A 211 5.86 -4.50 1.79
N GLU A 212 6.88 -4.14 2.57
CA GLU A 212 6.86 -4.19 4.03
C GLU A 212 5.68 -3.43 4.67
N PRO A 213 5.27 -2.23 4.19
CA PRO A 213 4.06 -1.58 4.67
C PRO A 213 2.75 -2.36 4.47
N ASP A 214 2.76 -3.44 3.67
CA ASP A 214 1.60 -4.32 3.46
C ASP A 214 1.50 -5.44 4.51
N GLU A 215 2.62 -5.81 5.13
CA GLU A 215 2.67 -6.90 6.12
C GLU A 215 1.72 -6.68 7.31
N PRO A 216 1.62 -5.46 7.90
CA PRO A 216 0.61 -5.20 8.92
C PRO A 216 -0.84 -5.34 8.43
N ALA A 217 -1.09 -5.16 7.12
CA ALA A 217 -2.41 -5.37 6.53
C ALA A 217 -2.70 -6.86 6.34
N PHE A 218 -1.71 -7.66 5.88
CA PHE A 218 -1.82 -9.10 5.80
C PHE A 218 -2.08 -9.71 7.18
N ALA A 219 -1.31 -9.31 8.19
CA ALA A 219 -1.51 -9.78 9.57
C ALA A 219 -2.89 -9.41 10.13
N ALA A 220 -3.40 -8.20 9.82
CA ALA A 220 -4.72 -7.76 10.25
C ALA A 220 -5.87 -8.56 9.60
N LEU A 221 -5.65 -9.08 8.39
CA LEU A 221 -6.61 -9.87 7.60
C LEU A 221 -6.43 -11.38 7.82
N ASN A 222 -5.93 -11.80 8.98
CA ASN A 222 -5.82 -13.24 9.28
C ASN A 222 -7.18 -13.94 9.09
N GLY A 223 -7.19 -15.02 8.31
CA GLY A 223 -8.42 -15.74 7.94
C GLY A 223 -9.10 -15.27 6.64
N HIS A 224 -8.66 -14.17 6.04
CA HIS A 224 -9.12 -13.67 4.74
C HIS A 224 -8.09 -13.95 3.62
N VAL A 225 -8.43 -13.58 2.39
CA VAL A 225 -7.54 -13.74 1.24
C VAL A 225 -6.45 -12.66 1.27
N THR A 226 -5.21 -13.07 1.46
CA THR A 226 -4.04 -12.18 1.43
C THR A 226 -3.01 -12.71 0.44
N ILE A 227 -2.52 -11.85 -0.47
CA ILE A 227 -1.62 -12.25 -1.56
C ILE A 227 -0.43 -11.30 -1.58
N HIS A 228 0.77 -11.83 -1.34
CA HIS A 228 2.01 -11.09 -1.50
C HIS A 228 2.47 -11.14 -2.97
N VAL A 229 2.98 -10.03 -3.49
CA VAL A 229 3.54 -9.95 -4.85
C VAL A 229 5.05 -9.91 -4.79
N GLY A 230 5.67 -10.98 -5.23
CA GLY A 230 7.09 -11.23 -5.13
C GLY A 230 7.38 -12.53 -4.37
N GLN A 231 8.67 -12.81 -4.21
CA GLN A 231 9.13 -13.93 -3.38
C GLN A 231 9.48 -13.37 -2.00
N ASN A 232 8.71 -13.76 -1.00
CA ASN A 232 8.99 -13.47 0.41
C ASN A 232 8.46 -14.63 1.25
N GLU A 233 9.35 -15.39 1.85
CA GLU A 233 9.01 -16.56 2.69
C GLU A 233 8.55 -16.14 4.10
N GLU A 234 8.89 -14.92 4.52
CA GLU A 234 8.56 -14.38 5.86
C GLU A 234 7.25 -13.55 5.87
N THR A 235 6.53 -13.51 4.74
CA THR A 235 5.27 -12.75 4.65
C THR A 235 4.15 -13.34 5.50
N HIS A 236 3.29 -12.47 6.05
CA HIS A 236 2.02 -12.86 6.68
C HIS A 236 0.91 -13.19 5.67
N ALA A 237 1.17 -13.03 4.36
CA ALA A 237 0.21 -13.37 3.34
C ALA A 237 0.02 -14.89 3.20
N ARG A 238 -1.22 -15.35 2.99
CA ARG A 238 -1.55 -16.78 2.76
C ARG A 238 -1.07 -17.27 1.40
N PHE A 239 -1.04 -16.36 0.41
CA PHE A 239 -0.73 -16.67 -0.98
C PHE A 239 0.30 -15.73 -1.54
N TYR A 240 0.91 -16.11 -2.68
CA TYR A 240 1.78 -15.23 -3.44
C TYR A 240 1.52 -15.26 -4.94
N LEU A 241 1.86 -14.15 -5.60
CA LEU A 241 2.00 -14.00 -7.04
C LEU A 241 3.42 -13.48 -7.33
N ARG A 242 4.00 -13.81 -8.47
CA ARG A 242 5.41 -13.54 -8.73
C ARG A 242 5.70 -12.08 -9.09
N ASN A 243 4.75 -11.39 -9.71
CA ASN A 243 4.95 -10.05 -10.26
C ASN A 243 3.62 -9.39 -10.66
N PRO A 244 3.60 -8.08 -10.96
CA PRO A 244 2.40 -7.36 -11.39
C PRO A 244 1.69 -7.92 -12.64
N GLY A 245 2.44 -8.57 -13.54
CA GLY A 245 1.84 -9.23 -14.69
C GLY A 245 0.98 -10.43 -14.30
N GLU A 246 1.39 -11.17 -13.27
CA GLU A 246 0.57 -12.24 -12.69
C GLU A 246 -0.63 -11.71 -11.94
N VAL A 247 -0.50 -10.58 -11.23
CA VAL A 247 -1.65 -9.92 -10.59
C VAL A 247 -2.74 -9.62 -11.61
N LEU A 248 -2.41 -9.00 -12.74
CA LEU A 248 -3.41 -8.70 -13.77
C LEU A 248 -4.03 -9.97 -14.38
N ARG A 249 -3.25 -11.05 -14.56
CA ARG A 249 -3.80 -12.34 -15.03
C ARG A 249 -4.74 -12.95 -13.99
N PHE A 250 -4.34 -12.93 -12.73
CA PHE A 250 -5.13 -13.44 -11.62
C PHE A 250 -6.45 -12.66 -11.46
N LEU A 251 -6.41 -11.33 -11.47
CA LEU A 251 -7.60 -10.48 -11.39
C LEU A 251 -8.57 -10.71 -12.56
N ASN A 252 -8.04 -10.93 -13.77
CA ASN A 252 -8.89 -11.24 -14.93
C ASN A 252 -9.54 -12.63 -14.83
N LEU A 253 -8.86 -13.60 -14.23
CA LEU A 253 -9.41 -14.93 -13.96
C LEU A 253 -10.46 -14.86 -12.84
N LEU A 254 -10.16 -14.12 -11.77
CA LEU A 254 -11.05 -13.91 -10.63
C LEU A 254 -12.36 -13.22 -11.06
N GLU A 255 -12.29 -12.21 -11.93
CA GLU A 255 -13.49 -11.55 -12.48
C GLU A 255 -14.42 -12.54 -13.18
N ARG A 256 -13.85 -13.48 -13.95
CA ARG A 256 -14.63 -14.53 -14.63
C ARG A 256 -15.21 -15.56 -13.65
N GLY A 257 -14.41 -15.94 -12.64
CA GLY A 257 -14.82 -16.91 -11.63
C GLY A 257 -15.88 -16.41 -10.65
N LEU A 258 -16.04 -15.09 -10.50
CA LEU A 258 -17.01 -14.47 -9.60
C LEU A 258 -18.31 -14.02 -10.30
N ARG A 259 -18.43 -14.17 -11.60
CA ARG A 259 -19.68 -13.98 -12.37
C ARG A 259 -20.65 -15.10 -12.08
#